data_db67bb5b3ceb6989966e394f484852fd
#
_entry.id   db67bb5b3ceb6989966e394f484852fd
#
_cell.length_a   1.000
_cell.length_b   1.000
_cell.length_c   1.000
_cell.angle_alpha   90.00
_cell.angle_beta   90.00
_cell.angle_gamma   90.00
#
_symmetry.space_group_name_H-M   'P 1'
#
loop_
_entity.id
_entity.type
_entity.pdbx_description
1 polymer ?
#
loop_
_entity_poly.entity_id
_entity_poly.type
_entity_poly.pdbx_seq_one_letter_code
_entity_poly.pdbx_strand_id
1 'polypeptide(L)' 'MAILKQRRGKWYARVQWYNANVKKEKQVPLKTMSKVTARQRLAEVNKVESDIRTGMEFTFPW' A
#
# COMPACT_ATOMS: atom_id res chain seq x y z
N MET A 1 8.25 -3.39 -2.35
CA MET A 1 7.85 -3.63 -0.96
C MET A 1 7.06 -2.44 -0.45
N ALA A 2 5.92 -2.68 0.17
CA ALA A 2 5.09 -1.59 0.68
C ALA A 2 5.65 -1.05 2.00
N ILE A 3 5.58 0.26 2.17
CA ILE A 3 6.05 0.95 3.37
C ILE A 3 4.84 1.46 4.14
N LEU A 4 4.87 1.28 5.46
CA LEU A 4 3.81 1.79 6.33
C LEU A 4 4.05 3.27 6.62
N LYS A 5 3.06 4.11 6.33
CA LYS A 5 3.10 5.55 6.60
C LYS A 5 1.88 5.98 7.39
N GLN A 6 2.08 6.93 8.28
CA GLN A 6 0.99 7.53 9.05
C GLN A 6 0.82 9.00 8.67
N ARG A 7 -0.42 9.41 8.47
CA ARG A 7 -0.75 10.80 8.16
C ARG A 7 -2.05 11.16 8.85
N ARG A 8 -2.02 12.20 9.69
CA ARG A 8 -3.19 12.68 10.46
C ARG A 8 -3.84 11.55 11.26
N GLY A 9 -3.02 10.66 11.84
CA GLY A 9 -3.50 9.52 12.63
C GLY A 9 -3.97 8.32 11.83
N LYS A 10 -4.07 8.44 10.50
CA LYS A 10 -4.48 7.33 9.63
C LYS A 10 -3.26 6.69 8.98
N TRP A 11 -3.32 5.38 8.80
CA TRP A 11 -2.22 4.63 8.21
C TRP A 11 -2.44 4.39 6.72
N TYR A 12 -1.34 4.42 5.97
CA TYR A 12 -1.30 4.18 4.52
C TYR A 12 -0.19 3.21 4.19
N ALA A 13 -0.41 2.38 3.18
CA ALA A 13 0.64 1.58 2.58
C ALA A 13 1.15 2.32 1.34
N ARG A 14 2.46 2.54 1.27
CA ARG A 14 3.10 3.21 0.15
C ARG A 14 3.88 2.18 -0.65
N VAL A 15 3.46 1.95 -1.88
CA VAL A 15 4.12 1.02 -2.81
C VAL A 15 4.94 1.81 -3.79
N GLN A 16 6.23 1.49 -3.91
CA GLN A 16 7.15 2.15 -4.82
C GLN A 16 7.80 1.14 -5.75
N TRP A 17 7.98 1.52 -7.01
CA TRP A 17 8.69 0.69 -7.98
C TRP A 17 9.27 1.56 -9.08
N TYR A 18 10.17 0.96 -9.87
CA TYR A 18 10.73 1.62 -11.05
C TYR A 18 10.21 0.97 -12.32
N ASN A 19 9.83 1.81 -13.29
CA ASN A 19 9.40 1.36 -14.60
C ASN A 19 10.10 2.23 -15.64
N ALA A 20 10.92 1.63 -16.51
CA ALA A 20 11.70 2.34 -17.54
C ALA A 20 12.52 3.50 -16.95
N ASN A 21 13.16 3.29 -15.81
CA ASN A 21 13.95 4.28 -15.05
C ASN A 21 13.11 5.42 -14.46
N VAL A 22 11.79 5.30 -14.48
CA VAL A 22 10.89 6.28 -13.86
C VAL A 22 10.38 5.70 -12.54
N LYS A 23 10.51 6.47 -11.46
CA LYS A 23 10.00 6.06 -10.16
C LYS A 23 8.47 6.20 -10.14
N LYS A 24 7.81 5.11 -9.83
CA LYS A 24 6.35 5.07 -9.66
C LYS A 24 6.00 4.85 -8.22
N GLU A 25 4.86 5.37 -7.81
CA GLU A 25 4.39 5.24 -6.43
C GLU A 25 2.88 5.17 -6.39
N LYS A 26 2.36 4.34 -5.49
CA LYS A 26 0.94 4.29 -5.21
C LYS A 26 0.72 4.22 -3.71
N GLN A 27 -0.21 5.01 -3.20
CA GLN A 27 -0.60 4.99 -1.79
C GLN A 27 -1.95 4.29 -1.66
N VAL A 28 -2.02 3.33 -0.75
CA VAL A 28 -3.24 2.59 -0.47
C VAL A 28 -3.71 2.95 0.94
N PRO A 29 -4.87 3.56 1.09
CA PRO A 29 -5.39 3.88 2.42
C PRO A 29 -5.75 2.60 3.16
N LEU A 30 -5.24 2.44 4.37
CA LEU A 30 -5.53 1.28 5.21
C LEU A 30 -6.78 1.46 6.06
N LYS A 31 -7.34 2.67 6.03
CA LYS A 31 -8.60 3.04 6.71
C LYS A 31 -8.62 2.65 8.19
N THR A 32 -7.49 2.81 8.86
CA THR A 32 -7.37 2.48 10.28
C THR A 32 -6.44 3.46 10.97
N MET A 33 -6.67 3.68 12.24
CA MET A 33 -5.79 4.45 13.12
C MET A 33 -4.96 3.52 14.00
N SER A 34 -5.24 2.21 14.02
CA SER A 34 -4.53 1.22 14.80
C SER A 34 -3.32 0.71 14.06
N LYS A 35 -2.14 0.80 14.69
CA LYS A 35 -0.88 0.30 14.10
C LYS A 35 -0.93 -1.21 13.88
N VAL A 36 -1.53 -1.96 14.79
CA VAL A 36 -1.65 -3.42 14.67
C VAL A 36 -2.50 -3.80 13.47
N THR A 37 -3.66 -3.18 13.33
CA THR A 37 -4.55 -3.39 12.19
C THR A 37 -3.86 -2.95 10.89
N ALA A 38 -3.13 -1.83 10.93
CA ALA A 38 -2.40 -1.33 9.77
C ALA A 38 -1.37 -2.34 9.28
N ARG A 39 -0.63 -2.97 10.19
CA ARG A 39 0.34 -4.00 9.83
C ARG A 39 -0.31 -5.23 9.19
N GLN A 40 -1.47 -5.65 9.68
CA GLN A 40 -2.22 -6.75 9.10
C GLN A 40 -2.67 -6.42 7.68
N ARG A 41 -3.20 -5.22 7.49
CA ARG A 41 -3.63 -4.75 6.16
C ARG A 41 -2.45 -4.52 5.21
N LEU A 42 -1.31 -4.08 5.75
CA LEU A 42 -0.08 -3.95 4.97
C LEU A 42 0.36 -5.30 4.39
N ALA A 43 0.22 -6.38 5.14
CA ALA A 43 0.52 -7.72 4.65
C ALA A 43 -0.35 -8.07 3.43
N GLU A 44 -1.63 -7.70 3.45
CA GLU A 44 -2.51 -7.90 2.30
C GLU A 44 -2.07 -7.07 1.09
N VAL A 45 -1.63 -5.83 1.31
CA VAL A 45 -1.09 -4.99 0.23
C VAL A 45 0.15 -5.64 -0.38
N ASN A 46 1.05 -6.18 0.44
CA ASN A 46 2.25 -6.85 -0.03
C ASN A 46 1.94 -8.09 -0.89
N LYS A 47 0.87 -8.81 -0.58
CA LYS A 47 0.45 -9.97 -1.37
C LYS A 47 0.07 -9.58 -2.80
N VAL A 48 -0.49 -8.40 -2.98
CA VAL A 48 -0.96 -7.93 -4.29
C VAL A 48 -0.05 -6.86 -4.88
N GLU A 49 1.14 -6.69 -4.31
CA GLU A 49 2.09 -5.66 -4.77
C GLU A 49 2.43 -5.81 -6.25
N SER A 50 2.67 -7.03 -6.73
CA SER A 50 3.00 -7.26 -8.13
C SER A 50 1.88 -6.81 -9.06
N ASP A 51 0.63 -7.03 -8.67
CA ASP A 51 -0.53 -6.61 -9.46
C ASP A 51 -0.68 -5.09 -9.45
N ILE A 52 -0.41 -4.44 -8.31
CA ILE A 52 -0.40 -2.98 -8.21
C ILE A 52 0.65 -2.39 -9.16
N ARG A 53 1.83 -3.02 -9.21
CA ARG A 53 2.94 -2.59 -10.09
C ARG A 53 2.61 -2.74 -11.57
N THR A 54 1.74 -3.68 -11.93
CA THR A 54 1.30 -3.86 -13.32
C THR A 54 0.11 -2.97 -13.70
N GLY A 55 -0.39 -2.18 -12.76
CA GLY A 55 -1.48 -1.25 -13.01
C GLY A 55 -2.87 -1.85 -12.92
N MET A 56 -3.00 -3.07 -12.40
CA MET A 56 -4.31 -3.70 -12.20
C MET A 56 -5.08 -3.01 -11.08
N GLU A 57 -6.38 -2.92 -11.24
CA GLU A 57 -7.24 -2.36 -10.20
C GLU A 57 -7.47 -3.38 -9.10
N PHE A 58 -7.45 -2.88 -7.86
CA PHE A 58 -7.71 -3.68 -6.68
C PHE A 58 -8.79 -3.08 -5.82
N THR A 59 -9.60 -3.97 -5.25
CA THR A 59 -10.52 -3.63 -4.19
C THR A 59 -10.12 -4.42 -2.95
N PHE A 60 -9.80 -3.71 -1.87
CA PHE A 60 -9.47 -4.33 -0.61
C PHE A 60 -10.73 -4.52 0.25
N PRO A 61 -10.71 -5.48 1.19
CA PRO A 61 -11.92 -5.77 2.00
C PRO A 61 -12.28 -4.69 3.03
N TRP A 62 -11.47 -3.65 3.13
CA TRP A 62 -11.76 -2.54 4.06
C TRP A 62 -12.21 -1.26 3.41
#